data_d1cdd1ec39b1b4d76946becf6d41a10c
#
_entry.id   d1cdd1ec39b1b4d76946becf6d41a10c
#
_cell.length_a   1.000
_cell.length_b   1.000
_cell.length_c   1.000
_cell.angle_alpha   90.00
_cell.angle_beta   90.00
_cell.angle_gamma   90.00
#
_symmetry.space_group_name_H-M   'P 1'
#
loop_
_entity.id
_entity.type
_entity.pdbx_description
1 polymer ?
#
loop_
_entity_poly.entity_id
_entity_poly.type
_entity_poly.pdbx_seq_one_letter_code
_entity_poly.pdbx_strand_id
1 'polypeptide(L)'
;MTHRTFQSFLELLIGDWVGHRRSTTLEQEPVRSQWRAALDGGFLHERWSTAGGGVLPELTAEAFFRVADTGPCDFVAVYKHGKIAFGESTFEGSEWILTHRWLREPGVATVRLRFRDADTYEQDVAEITPEGVLKHESSAVLTREHRHDEVTICQPIVQTVTRSMP
;
A
#
# COMPACT_ATOMS: atom_id res chain seq x y z
N MET A 1 21.91 9.78 8.92
CA MET A 1 20.64 9.07 8.64
C MET A 1 19.82 9.14 9.92
N THR A 2 18.67 9.80 9.88
CA THR A 2 17.78 9.92 11.04
C THR A 2 17.07 8.57 11.20
N HIS A 3 17.24 7.91 12.35
CA HIS A 3 16.49 6.69 12.65
C HIS A 3 15.00 7.03 12.75
N ARG A 4 14.21 6.50 11.82
CA ARG A 4 12.75 6.62 11.85
C ARG A 4 12.21 5.63 12.88
N THR A 5 11.24 6.06 13.67
CA THR A 5 10.46 5.13 14.50
C THR A 5 9.43 4.41 13.61
N PHE A 6 8.95 3.25 14.04
CA PHE A 6 7.89 2.54 13.31
C PHE A 6 6.63 3.41 13.15
N GLN A 7 6.23 4.12 14.19
CA GLN A 7 5.09 5.03 14.12
C GLN A 7 5.27 6.12 13.05
N SER A 8 6.43 6.78 12.99
CA SER A 8 6.69 7.79 11.95
C SER A 8 6.78 7.19 10.54
N PHE A 9 7.13 5.92 10.41
CA PHE A 9 7.09 5.19 9.15
C PHE A 9 5.65 4.97 8.70
N LEU A 10 4.75 4.52 9.59
CA LEU A 10 3.33 4.32 9.28
C LEU A 10 2.63 5.62 8.92
N GLU A 11 2.91 6.71 9.62
CA GLU A 11 2.37 8.04 9.32
C GLU A 11 2.75 8.51 7.91
N LEU A 12 4.00 8.27 7.51
CA LEU A 12 4.44 8.58 6.14
C LEU A 12 3.78 7.67 5.10
N LEU A 13 3.42 6.45 5.45
CA LEU A 13 2.83 5.51 4.51
C LEU A 13 1.39 5.88 4.14
N ILE A 14 0.64 6.51 5.07
CA ILE A 14 -0.74 6.93 4.81
C ILE A 14 -0.81 7.89 3.63
N GLY A 15 -1.61 7.53 2.62
CA GLY A 15 -1.76 8.30 1.38
C GLY A 15 -2.09 7.44 0.17
N ASP A 16 -2.13 8.09 -0.97
CA ASP A 16 -2.28 7.47 -2.28
C ASP A 16 -0.92 7.44 -2.98
N TRP A 17 -0.60 6.31 -3.58
CA TRP A 17 0.71 6.06 -4.17
C TRP A 17 0.56 5.43 -5.55
N VAL A 18 1.36 5.87 -6.49
CA VAL A 18 1.39 5.37 -7.86
C VAL A 18 2.82 5.07 -8.28
N GLY A 19 3.00 4.08 -9.12
CA GLY A 19 4.33 3.71 -9.58
C GLY A 19 4.33 2.56 -10.57
N HIS A 20 5.45 1.87 -10.62
CA HIS A 20 5.62 0.73 -11.50
C HIS A 20 6.27 -0.42 -10.76
N ARG A 21 5.76 -1.62 -11.02
CA ARG A 21 6.34 -2.88 -10.58
C ARG A 21 7.12 -3.53 -11.72
N ARG A 22 8.25 -4.13 -11.37
CA ARG A 22 9.01 -5.02 -12.23
C ARG A 22 9.05 -6.41 -11.61
N SER A 23 9.00 -7.44 -12.43
CA SER A 23 9.25 -8.80 -12.01
C SER A 23 10.20 -9.49 -12.99
N THR A 24 10.70 -10.66 -12.63
CA THR A 24 11.55 -11.46 -13.50
C THR A 24 10.91 -11.85 -14.83
N THR A 25 9.57 -11.81 -14.89
CA THR A 25 8.78 -12.21 -16.07
C THR A 25 8.10 -11.04 -16.79
N LEU A 26 8.18 -9.82 -16.23
CA LEU A 26 7.48 -8.65 -16.72
C LEU A 26 8.37 -7.42 -16.73
N GLU A 27 8.39 -6.72 -17.86
CA GLU A 27 9.23 -5.53 -17.97
C GLU A 27 8.78 -4.40 -17.04
N GLN A 28 7.52 -4.00 -17.09
CA GLN A 28 6.94 -2.98 -16.19
C GLN A 28 5.41 -3.07 -16.18
N GLU A 29 4.84 -2.91 -15.00
CA GLU A 29 3.41 -2.90 -14.79
C GLU A 29 3.03 -1.72 -13.89
N PRO A 30 2.05 -0.86 -14.26
CA PRO A 30 1.57 0.20 -13.39
C PRO A 30 0.97 -0.38 -12.11
N VAL A 31 1.29 0.24 -11.00
CA VAL A 31 0.74 -0.14 -9.68
C VAL A 31 0.18 1.08 -8.97
N ARG A 32 -0.82 0.83 -8.15
CA ARG A 32 -1.38 1.81 -7.21
C ARG A 32 -1.51 1.17 -5.84
N SER A 33 -1.13 1.91 -4.81
CA SER A 33 -1.31 1.52 -3.42
C SER A 33 -1.99 2.65 -2.65
N GLN A 34 -2.95 2.32 -1.83
CA GLN A 34 -3.67 3.27 -1.00
C GLN A 34 -3.59 2.80 0.45
N TRP A 35 -3.09 3.67 1.32
CA TRP A 35 -2.93 3.39 2.74
C TRP A 35 -3.82 4.30 3.57
N ARG A 36 -4.57 3.74 4.50
CA ARG A 36 -5.51 4.46 5.35
C ARG A 36 -5.45 3.90 6.77
N ALA A 37 -5.58 4.80 7.77
CA ALA A 37 -5.91 4.36 9.12
C ALA A 37 -7.37 3.86 9.14
N ALA A 38 -7.62 2.76 9.84
CA ALA A 38 -8.92 2.14 9.98
C ALA A 38 -9.19 1.78 11.44
N LEU A 39 -10.48 1.66 11.80
CA LEU A 39 -10.94 1.28 13.14
C LEU A 39 -10.28 2.13 14.24
N ASP A 40 -10.47 3.45 14.17
CA ASP A 40 -9.96 4.43 15.11
C ASP A 40 -8.42 4.38 15.32
N GLY A 41 -7.69 4.00 14.24
CA GLY A 41 -6.23 3.90 14.26
C GLY A 41 -5.69 2.57 14.75
N GLY A 42 -6.53 1.65 15.22
CA GLY A 42 -6.12 0.30 15.63
C GLY A 42 -5.63 -0.59 14.48
N PHE A 43 -5.95 -0.21 13.25
CA PHE A 43 -5.53 -0.91 12.05
C PHE A 43 -5.03 0.05 10.99
N LEU A 44 -4.09 -0.44 10.17
CA LEU A 44 -3.71 0.17 8.91
C LEU A 44 -4.31 -0.69 7.79
N HIS A 45 -4.97 -0.07 6.83
CA HIS A 45 -5.55 -0.72 5.67
C HIS A 45 -4.78 -0.33 4.42
N GLU A 46 -4.35 -1.32 3.66
CA GLU A 46 -3.78 -1.15 2.32
C GLU A 46 -4.74 -1.70 1.27
N ARG A 47 -4.93 -0.95 0.21
CA ARG A 47 -5.49 -1.44 -1.04
C ARG A 47 -4.44 -1.35 -2.13
N TRP A 48 -4.03 -2.50 -2.63
CA TRP A 48 -3.05 -2.65 -3.71
C TRP A 48 -3.74 -3.05 -5.00
N SER A 49 -3.36 -2.44 -6.12
CA SER A 49 -3.86 -2.84 -7.44
C SER A 49 -2.79 -2.67 -8.51
N THR A 50 -2.83 -3.55 -9.50
CA THR A 50 -2.06 -3.44 -10.73
C THR A 50 -3.02 -3.25 -11.89
N ALA A 51 -2.63 -2.49 -12.90
CA ALA A 51 -3.52 -2.17 -14.02
C ALA A 51 -3.78 -3.36 -14.97
N GLY A 52 -3.08 -4.48 -14.77
CA GLY A 52 -3.13 -5.59 -15.72
C GLY A 52 -2.63 -5.16 -17.11
N GLY A 53 -1.53 -5.68 -17.55
CA GLY A 53 -0.98 -5.39 -18.89
C GLY A 53 -0.98 -6.65 -19.74
N GLY A 54 -1.90 -6.76 -20.71
CA GLY A 54 -1.88 -7.80 -21.74
C GLY A 54 -2.03 -9.23 -21.26
N VAL A 55 -1.00 -9.86 -20.76
CA VAL A 55 -0.98 -11.30 -20.42
C VAL A 55 -1.30 -11.56 -18.95
N LEU A 56 -1.15 -10.57 -18.07
CA LEU A 56 -1.42 -10.75 -16.65
C LEU A 56 -2.77 -10.15 -16.22
N PRO A 57 -3.51 -10.89 -15.40
CA PRO A 57 -4.75 -10.37 -14.84
C PRO A 57 -4.45 -9.22 -13.87
N GLU A 58 -5.36 -8.25 -13.83
CA GLU A 58 -5.39 -7.23 -12.80
C GLU A 58 -5.31 -7.90 -11.42
N LEU A 59 -4.29 -7.55 -10.66
CA LEU A 59 -4.16 -7.98 -9.28
C LEU A 59 -4.73 -6.90 -8.38
N THR A 60 -5.72 -7.25 -7.59
CA THR A 60 -6.21 -6.39 -6.51
C THR A 60 -6.13 -7.16 -5.21
N ALA A 61 -5.58 -6.52 -4.18
CA ALA A 61 -5.50 -7.05 -2.84
C ALA A 61 -5.88 -5.98 -1.82
N GLU A 62 -6.48 -6.41 -0.73
CA GLU A 62 -6.72 -5.59 0.45
C GLU A 62 -6.04 -6.25 1.64
N ALA A 63 -5.27 -5.48 2.40
CA ALA A 63 -4.56 -5.96 3.58
C ALA A 63 -4.92 -5.10 4.80
N PHE A 64 -5.06 -5.77 5.94
CA PHE A 64 -5.34 -5.15 7.23
C PHE A 64 -4.24 -5.54 8.20
N PHE A 65 -3.53 -4.54 8.69
CA PHE A 65 -2.42 -4.67 9.63
C PHE A 65 -2.88 -4.18 10.98
N ARG A 66 -2.76 -5.02 12.01
CA ARG A 66 -3.04 -4.60 13.39
C ARG A 66 -1.86 -3.76 13.87
N VAL A 67 -2.09 -2.48 14.11
CA VAL A 67 -1.07 -1.58 14.65
C VAL A 67 -0.92 -1.87 16.14
N ALA A 68 0.29 -2.22 16.56
CA ALA A 68 0.66 -2.39 17.96
C ALA A 68 1.62 -1.27 18.37
N ASP A 69 1.55 -0.82 19.61
CA ASP A 69 2.42 0.22 20.14
C ASP A 69 3.90 -0.19 20.11
N THR A 70 4.15 -1.48 20.27
CA THR A 70 5.49 -2.06 20.18
C THR A 70 5.41 -3.49 19.66
N GLY A 71 6.31 -3.83 18.73
CA GLY A 71 6.48 -5.19 18.27
C GLY A 71 5.90 -5.49 16.89
N PRO A 72 5.88 -6.76 16.50
CA PRO A 72 5.39 -7.19 15.19
C PRO A 72 3.89 -6.94 15.07
N CYS A 73 3.48 -6.51 13.87
CA CYS A 73 2.07 -6.37 13.53
C CYS A 73 1.60 -7.64 12.81
N ASP A 74 0.53 -8.25 13.33
CA ASP A 74 -0.16 -9.28 12.56
C ASP A 74 -0.93 -8.65 11.41
N PHE A 75 -1.04 -9.36 10.29
CA PHE A 75 -1.86 -8.91 9.19
C PHE A 75 -2.56 -10.03 8.45
N VAL A 76 -3.60 -9.68 7.74
CA VAL A 76 -4.30 -10.52 6.78
C VAL A 76 -4.44 -9.76 5.46
N ALA A 77 -4.21 -10.45 4.34
CA ALA A 77 -4.45 -9.89 3.01
C ALA A 77 -5.38 -10.80 2.22
N VAL A 78 -6.34 -10.19 1.53
CA VAL A 78 -7.32 -10.86 0.67
C VAL A 78 -7.13 -10.39 -0.76
N TYR A 79 -6.95 -11.33 -1.66
CA TYR A 79 -6.75 -11.07 -3.09
C TYR A 79 -8.03 -11.32 -3.88
N LYS A 80 -8.26 -10.54 -4.92
CA LYS A 80 -9.44 -10.61 -5.81
C LYS A 80 -9.80 -12.03 -6.26
N HIS A 81 -8.81 -12.92 -6.40
CA HIS A 81 -9.02 -14.31 -6.81
C HIS A 81 -9.30 -15.29 -5.65
N GLY A 82 -9.64 -14.77 -4.47
CA GLY A 82 -9.97 -15.59 -3.29
C GLY A 82 -8.75 -16.16 -2.56
N LYS A 83 -7.53 -15.77 -2.94
CA LYS A 83 -6.35 -16.12 -2.14
C LYS A 83 -6.33 -15.27 -0.88
N ILE A 84 -5.94 -15.89 0.22
CA ILE A 84 -5.79 -15.25 1.51
C ILE A 84 -4.36 -15.50 1.99
N ALA A 85 -3.70 -14.43 2.40
CA ALA A 85 -2.41 -14.47 3.08
C ALA A 85 -2.56 -13.97 4.51
N PHE A 86 -1.76 -14.49 5.41
CA PHE A 86 -1.67 -14.03 6.80
C PHE A 86 -0.23 -14.10 7.27
N GLY A 87 0.14 -13.24 8.14
CA GLY A 87 1.52 -13.16 8.59
C GLY A 87 1.75 -12.13 9.67
N GLU A 88 3.03 -11.88 9.88
CA GLU A 88 3.53 -10.93 10.86
C GLU A 88 4.54 -9.99 10.19
N SER A 89 4.79 -8.88 10.84
CA SER A 89 5.77 -7.92 10.36
C SER A 89 6.73 -7.48 11.46
N THR A 90 7.94 -7.13 11.05
CA THR A 90 8.96 -6.52 11.92
C THR A 90 9.42 -5.21 11.31
N PHE A 91 9.90 -4.30 12.16
CA PHE A 91 10.51 -3.05 11.71
C PHE A 91 11.98 -3.04 12.12
N GLU A 92 12.88 -3.06 11.15
CA GLU A 92 14.32 -3.16 11.34
C GLU A 92 15.05 -1.99 10.67
N GLY A 93 15.71 -1.18 11.49
CA GLY A 93 16.46 -0.01 11.00
C GLY A 93 15.56 1.06 10.38
N SER A 94 15.25 0.95 9.10
CA SER A 94 14.36 1.84 8.34
C SER A 94 13.46 1.07 7.37
N GLU A 95 13.39 -0.25 7.52
CA GLU A 95 12.60 -1.14 6.66
C GLU A 95 11.47 -1.77 7.45
N TRP A 96 10.31 -1.85 6.86
CA TRP A 96 9.20 -2.65 7.34
C TRP A 96 9.16 -3.95 6.56
N ILE A 97 9.35 -5.07 7.26
CA ILE A 97 9.47 -6.41 6.69
C ILE A 97 8.22 -7.18 7.05
N LEU A 98 7.49 -7.62 6.05
CA LEU A 98 6.29 -8.45 6.17
C LEU A 98 6.64 -9.87 5.76
N THR A 99 6.31 -10.85 6.58
CA THR A 99 6.47 -12.26 6.25
C THR A 99 5.12 -12.93 6.31
N HIS A 100 4.66 -13.51 5.20
CA HIS A 100 3.34 -14.12 5.14
C HIS A 100 3.34 -15.48 4.47
N ARG A 101 2.28 -16.24 4.76
CA ARG A 101 1.96 -17.54 4.19
C ARG A 101 0.58 -17.49 3.55
N TRP A 102 0.42 -18.25 2.49
CA TRP A 102 -0.87 -18.44 1.85
C TRP A 102 -1.71 -19.46 2.65
N LEU A 103 -3.01 -19.21 2.81
CA LEU A 103 -3.88 -20.05 3.63
C LEU A 103 -3.95 -21.51 3.14
N ARG A 104 -3.83 -21.74 1.85
CA ARG A 104 -3.99 -23.07 1.23
C ARG A 104 -2.87 -23.48 0.29
N GLU A 105 -1.82 -22.68 0.20
CA GLU A 105 -0.69 -22.94 -0.67
C GLU A 105 0.59 -23.01 0.17
N PRO A 106 1.48 -23.96 -0.11
CA PRO A 106 2.79 -24.00 0.53
C PRO A 106 3.66 -22.85 0.02
N GLY A 107 4.50 -22.32 0.89
CA GLY A 107 5.44 -21.26 0.56
C GLY A 107 5.35 -20.09 1.54
N VAL A 108 6.36 -19.27 1.49
CA VAL A 108 6.49 -18.04 2.29
C VAL A 108 6.84 -16.90 1.36
N ALA A 109 6.17 -15.78 1.53
CA ALA A 109 6.56 -14.56 0.86
C ALA A 109 7.06 -13.53 1.87
N THR A 110 8.08 -12.79 1.48
CA THR A 110 8.60 -11.65 2.23
C THR A 110 8.41 -10.40 1.41
N VAL A 111 7.85 -9.37 2.02
CA VAL A 111 7.71 -8.03 1.45
C VAL A 111 8.54 -7.07 2.28
N ARG A 112 9.35 -6.25 1.64
CA ARG A 112 10.16 -5.22 2.29
C ARG A 112 9.73 -3.86 1.77
N LEU A 113 9.40 -2.96 2.68
CA LEU A 113 9.06 -1.58 2.35
C LEU A 113 10.11 -0.66 2.96
N ARG A 114 10.60 0.28 2.16
CA ARG A 114 11.55 1.30 2.62
C ARG A 114 11.30 2.62 1.92
N PHE A 115 11.41 3.71 2.65
CA PHE A 115 11.34 5.04 2.07
C PHE A 115 12.70 5.50 1.54
N ARG A 116 12.73 5.98 0.29
CA ARG A 116 13.86 6.74 -0.25
C ARG A 116 13.86 8.17 0.30
N ASP A 117 12.68 8.77 0.33
CA ASP A 117 12.39 10.10 0.85
C ASP A 117 10.96 10.16 1.41
N ALA A 118 10.37 11.34 1.62
CA ALA A 118 9.02 11.49 2.17
C ALA A 118 7.91 11.12 1.16
N ASP A 119 8.21 11.20 -0.12
CA ASP A 119 7.25 11.05 -1.22
C ASP A 119 7.55 9.84 -2.12
N THR A 120 8.55 9.03 -1.75
CA THR A 120 8.93 7.85 -2.53
C THR A 120 9.24 6.68 -1.62
N TYR A 121 8.57 5.55 -1.84
CA TYR A 121 8.97 4.29 -1.20
C TYR A 121 9.19 3.17 -2.21
N GLU A 122 9.99 2.21 -1.80
CA GLU A 122 10.25 0.98 -2.53
C GLU A 122 9.58 -0.19 -1.83
N GLN A 123 9.13 -1.15 -2.64
CA GLN A 123 8.59 -2.40 -2.18
C GLN A 123 9.26 -3.53 -2.94
N ASP A 124 9.93 -4.41 -2.22
CA ASP A 124 10.51 -5.63 -2.78
C ASP A 124 9.71 -6.84 -2.27
N VAL A 125 9.39 -7.76 -3.15
CA VAL A 125 8.65 -8.99 -2.85
C VAL A 125 9.47 -10.18 -3.30
N ALA A 126 9.66 -11.15 -2.41
CA ALA A 126 10.26 -12.45 -2.72
C ALA A 126 9.36 -13.57 -2.19
N GLU A 127 9.01 -14.53 -3.04
CA GLU A 127 8.27 -15.74 -2.67
C GLU A 127 9.16 -16.95 -2.84
N ILE A 128 9.26 -17.77 -1.80
CA ILE A 128 10.03 -19.01 -1.79
C ILE A 128 9.14 -20.23 -1.57
N THR A 129 9.51 -21.35 -2.21
CA THR A 129 8.85 -22.64 -1.98
C THR A 129 9.21 -23.20 -0.60
N PRO A 130 8.53 -24.25 -0.10
CA PRO A 130 8.92 -24.93 1.14
C PRO A 130 10.35 -25.47 1.12
N GLU A 131 10.87 -25.79 -0.06
CA GLU A 131 12.23 -26.31 -0.26
C GLU A 131 13.29 -25.19 -0.31
N GLY A 132 12.85 -23.91 -0.13
CA GLY A 132 13.75 -22.75 -0.15
C GLY A 132 14.13 -22.24 -1.55
N VAL A 133 13.43 -22.67 -2.59
CA VAL A 133 13.68 -22.20 -3.97
C VAL A 133 12.90 -20.91 -4.23
N LEU A 134 13.56 -19.92 -4.80
CA LEU A 134 12.91 -18.67 -5.22
C LEU A 134 11.90 -18.96 -6.34
N LYS A 135 10.62 -18.69 -6.07
CA LYS A 135 9.51 -18.90 -7.00
C LYS A 135 9.17 -17.62 -7.76
N HIS A 136 9.20 -16.49 -7.07
CA HIS A 136 8.85 -15.19 -7.62
C HIS A 136 9.64 -14.08 -6.93
N GLU A 137 10.04 -13.10 -7.71
CA GLU A 137 10.63 -11.87 -7.23
C GLU A 137 10.09 -10.69 -8.02
N SER A 138 9.76 -9.62 -7.31
CA SER A 138 9.36 -8.36 -7.93
C SER A 138 9.76 -7.17 -7.07
N SER A 139 9.95 -6.04 -7.71
CA SER A 139 10.19 -4.76 -7.04
C SER A 139 9.28 -3.68 -7.59
N ALA A 140 8.88 -2.74 -6.76
CA ALA A 140 8.11 -1.57 -7.16
C ALA A 140 8.71 -0.31 -6.55
N VAL A 141 8.63 0.78 -7.30
CA VAL A 141 8.93 2.13 -6.81
C VAL A 141 7.66 2.93 -6.94
N LEU A 142 7.19 3.48 -5.82
CA LEU A 142 5.95 4.22 -5.74
C LEU A 142 6.23 5.64 -5.25
N THR A 143 5.59 6.60 -5.91
CA THR A 143 5.62 8.02 -5.54
C THR A 143 4.24 8.45 -5.03
N ARG A 144 4.23 9.39 -4.09
CA ARG A 144 3.00 9.92 -3.52
C ARG A 144 2.20 10.65 -4.59
N GLU A 145 0.93 10.27 -4.71
CA GLU A 145 -0.02 11.01 -5.56
C GLU A 145 -0.50 12.25 -4.79
N HIS A 146 0.06 13.40 -5.13
CA HIS A 146 -0.45 14.66 -4.61
C HIS A 146 -1.77 14.96 -5.32
N ARG A 147 -2.88 14.83 -4.62
CA ARG A 147 -4.15 15.36 -5.12
C ARG A 147 -3.96 16.87 -5.22
N HIS A 148 -4.01 17.41 -6.42
CA HIS A 148 -4.32 18.81 -6.59
C HIS A 148 -5.73 18.98 -6.00
N ASP A 149 -5.82 19.50 -4.78
CA ASP A 149 -7.05 20.03 -4.28
C ASP A 149 -7.43 21.16 -5.26
N GLU A 150 -8.26 20.83 -6.25
CA GLU A 150 -9.07 21.83 -6.92
C GLU A 150 -9.92 22.45 -5.81
N VAL A 151 -9.43 23.56 -5.26
CA VAL A 151 -10.21 24.43 -4.42
C VAL A 151 -11.32 24.94 -5.33
N THR A 152 -12.40 24.19 -5.40
CA THR A 152 -13.66 24.68 -5.92
C THR A 152 -14.10 25.76 -4.95
N ILE A 153 -13.64 27.00 -5.21
CA ILE A 153 -14.16 28.19 -4.54
C ILE A 153 -15.62 28.22 -4.95
N CYS A 154 -16.49 27.71 -4.08
CA CYS A 154 -17.93 27.96 -4.16
C CYS A 154 -18.08 29.48 -4.03
N GLN A 155 -18.24 30.17 -5.15
CA GLN A 155 -18.63 31.56 -5.16
C GLN A 155 -20.02 31.63 -4.48
N PRO A 156 -20.20 32.45 -3.45
CA PRO A 156 -21.51 32.64 -2.87
C PRO A 156 -22.43 33.20 -3.95
N ILE A 157 -23.53 32.49 -4.23
CA ILE A 157 -24.60 32.99 -5.09
C ILE A 157 -25.26 34.18 -4.35
N VAL A 158 -24.84 35.38 -4.72
CA VAL A 158 -25.53 36.60 -4.29
C VAL A 158 -26.89 36.66 -5.03
N GLN A 159 -27.92 36.15 -4.42
CA GLN A 159 -29.29 36.38 -4.87
C GLN A 159 -29.67 37.85 -4.60
N THR A 160 -29.60 38.65 -5.65
CA THR A 160 -30.16 40.00 -5.62
C THR A 160 -31.68 39.88 -5.61
N VAL A 161 -32.30 40.00 -4.44
CA VAL A 161 -33.74 40.10 -4.30
C VAL A 161 -34.15 41.52 -4.70
N THR A 162 -34.60 41.69 -5.93
CA THR A 162 -35.26 42.94 -6.37
C THR A 162 -36.66 42.96 -5.78
N ARG A 163 -36.87 43.73 -4.70
CA ARG A 163 -38.19 44.04 -4.14
C ARG A 163 -38.82 45.10 -5.02
N SER A 164 -39.78 44.72 -5.82
CA SER A 164 -40.74 45.65 -6.41
C SER A 164 -41.75 46.05 -5.33
N MET A 165 -41.80 47.31 -5.00
CA MET A 165 -42.90 47.86 -4.22
C MET A 165 -43.98 48.40 -5.14
N PRO A 166 -45.26 48.35 -4.71
CA PRO A 166 -46.39 48.84 -5.48
C PRO A 166 -46.47 50.35 -5.61
#